data_ccbda527831661fa9ee506e3d17a1d9d
#
_entry.id   ccbda527831661fa9ee506e3d17a1d9d
#
_cell.length_a   1.000
_cell.length_b   1.000
_cell.length_c   1.000
_cell.angle_alpha   90.00
_cell.angle_beta   90.00
_cell.angle_gamma   90.00
#
_symmetry.space_group_name_H-M   'P 1'
#
loop_
_entity.id
_entity.type
_entity.pdbx_description
1 polymer ?
#
loop_
_entity_poly.entity_id
_entity_poly.type
_entity_poly.pdbx_seq_one_letter_code
_entity_poly.pdbx_strand_id
1 'polypeptide(L)'
;AELPTDAPEILRDLYHFLADWFSESPYITVHTSGSTGTPKEFTVRKEQMMQSALLTCSFLRLRKGDNALLCMPLQYIAGKMVVVRALVAGLNLILRTPSGHPLADVTVPLRFAAMIPLQVYNTLRVAEEKERLCRTEILIIGGGAINKELEDEIRQLPNEIYSTYGMTETLSHIALRKLNGSDASPAYTPFSSVKLSLSPEETLVIQAPLVCDEALVTNDIAQIHPDGTFTILGRKDNIINTGGIKVQIECVEEILRSIISVTFAITAIPHPGLGEAI
;
A
#
# COMPACT_ATOMS: atom_id res chain seq x y z
N ALA A 1 -25.82 19.22 7.96
CA ALA A 1 -25.22 20.01 9.04
C ALA A 1 -23.98 20.68 8.45
N GLU A 2 -23.79 21.97 8.73
CA GLU A 2 -22.57 22.68 8.33
C GLU A 2 -21.46 22.37 9.34
N LEU A 3 -20.23 22.22 8.84
CA LEU A 3 -19.07 22.06 9.70
C LEU A 3 -18.73 23.39 10.40
N PRO A 4 -18.25 23.36 11.66
CA PRO A 4 -17.65 24.54 12.28
C PRO A 4 -16.53 25.13 11.42
N THR A 5 -16.40 26.45 11.43
CA THR A 5 -15.37 27.16 10.64
C THR A 5 -13.94 26.83 11.07
N ASP A 6 -13.77 26.41 12.33
CA ASP A 6 -12.51 26.01 12.97
C ASP A 6 -12.29 24.47 12.96
N ALA A 7 -13.10 23.72 12.21
CA ALA A 7 -12.95 22.27 12.13
C ALA A 7 -11.54 21.88 11.63
N PRO A 8 -10.89 20.84 12.21
CA PRO A 8 -9.63 20.32 11.69
C PRO A 8 -9.71 19.95 10.21
N GLU A 9 -8.61 20.15 9.47
CA GLU A 9 -8.52 19.86 8.04
C GLU A 9 -9.02 18.46 7.68
N ILE A 10 -8.55 17.43 8.39
CA ILE A 10 -8.98 16.04 8.16
C ILE A 10 -10.51 15.85 8.28
N LEU A 11 -11.18 16.63 9.14
CA LEU A 11 -12.62 16.55 9.28
C LEU A 11 -13.33 17.24 8.13
N ARG A 12 -12.77 18.36 7.61
CA ARG A 12 -13.28 19.04 6.40
C ARG A 12 -13.13 18.14 5.18
N ASP A 13 -11.96 17.53 5.02
CA ASP A 13 -11.70 16.59 3.92
C ASP A 13 -12.65 15.39 3.96
N LEU A 14 -12.86 14.83 5.16
CA LEU A 14 -13.82 13.74 5.36
C LEU A 14 -15.24 14.17 5.00
N TYR A 15 -15.65 15.36 5.40
CA TYR A 15 -16.98 15.89 5.07
C TYR A 15 -17.15 16.02 3.55
N HIS A 16 -16.19 16.62 2.85
CA HIS A 16 -16.23 16.76 1.40
C HIS A 16 -16.26 15.40 0.70
N PHE A 17 -15.41 14.47 1.13
CA PHE A 17 -15.42 13.11 0.60
C PHE A 17 -16.79 12.42 0.81
N LEU A 18 -17.39 12.54 2.00
CA LEU A 18 -18.70 11.96 2.28
C LEU A 18 -19.82 12.64 1.48
N ALA A 19 -19.75 13.96 1.27
CA ALA A 19 -20.69 14.67 0.40
C ALA A 19 -20.63 14.13 -1.05
N ASP A 20 -19.43 13.94 -1.59
CA ASP A 20 -19.22 13.37 -2.91
C ASP A 20 -19.66 11.87 -2.93
N TRP A 21 -19.35 11.13 -1.87
CA TRP A 21 -19.72 9.72 -1.77
C TRP A 21 -21.24 9.49 -1.81
N PHE A 22 -21.99 10.31 -1.09
CA PHE A 22 -23.46 10.22 -1.04
C PHE A 22 -24.17 11.07 -2.11
N SER A 23 -23.43 11.69 -3.04
CA SER A 23 -24.02 12.35 -4.20
C SER A 23 -24.61 11.33 -5.18
N GLU A 24 -25.44 11.79 -6.12
CA GLU A 24 -26.03 10.93 -7.18
C GLU A 24 -25.01 10.43 -8.20
N SER A 25 -23.83 11.06 -8.31
CA SER A 25 -22.76 10.62 -9.21
C SER A 25 -22.30 9.21 -8.85
N PRO A 26 -22.22 8.26 -9.79
CA PRO A 26 -21.64 6.95 -9.54
C PRO A 26 -20.10 6.95 -9.47
N TYR A 27 -19.47 8.11 -9.64
CA TYR A 27 -18.02 8.27 -9.71
C TYR A 27 -17.47 9.13 -8.58
N ILE A 28 -16.22 8.87 -8.22
CA ILE A 28 -15.39 9.68 -7.31
C ILE A 28 -14.12 10.09 -8.05
N THR A 29 -13.72 11.35 -7.88
CA THR A 29 -12.42 11.84 -8.33
C THR A 29 -11.31 11.43 -7.37
N VAL A 30 -10.21 10.92 -7.91
CA VAL A 30 -9.00 10.54 -7.17
C VAL A 30 -7.75 11.10 -7.85
N HIS A 31 -6.70 11.28 -7.07
CA HIS A 31 -5.41 11.79 -7.55
C HIS A 31 -4.34 10.71 -7.38
N THR A 32 -3.46 10.56 -8.37
CA THR A 32 -2.26 9.74 -8.20
C THR A 32 -1.23 10.51 -7.37
N SER A 33 -0.46 9.80 -6.54
CA SER A 33 0.63 10.40 -5.77
C SER A 33 1.84 10.83 -6.64
N GLY A 34 1.79 10.54 -7.95
CA GLY A 34 2.75 11.00 -8.95
C GLY A 34 4.20 10.70 -8.65
N SER A 35 4.66 9.46 -8.88
CA SER A 35 6.10 9.13 -8.86
C SER A 35 6.89 9.85 -9.97
N THR A 36 6.22 10.44 -10.95
CA THR A 36 6.83 11.01 -12.18
C THR A 36 6.47 12.47 -12.46
N GLY A 37 5.86 13.22 -11.50
CA GLY A 37 5.54 14.63 -11.73
C GLY A 37 4.17 15.07 -11.22
N THR A 38 3.44 15.88 -11.98
CA THR A 38 2.14 16.45 -11.60
C THR A 38 1.12 15.35 -11.30
N PRO A 39 0.41 15.40 -10.15
CA PRO A 39 -0.66 14.46 -9.84
C PRO A 39 -1.68 14.42 -10.98
N LYS A 40 -1.99 13.22 -11.46
CA LYS A 40 -3.04 13.03 -12.46
C LYS A 40 -4.36 12.79 -11.75
N GLU A 41 -5.37 13.49 -12.21
CA GLU A 41 -6.74 13.34 -11.77
C GLU A 41 -7.44 12.29 -12.64
N PHE A 42 -8.19 11.39 -12.06
CA PHE A 42 -9.03 10.44 -12.77
C PHE A 42 -10.25 10.06 -11.92
N THR A 43 -11.25 9.54 -12.58
CA THR A 43 -12.51 9.13 -11.94
C THR A 43 -12.58 7.62 -11.78
N VAL A 44 -13.09 7.18 -10.64
CA VAL A 44 -13.30 5.76 -10.32
C VAL A 44 -14.76 5.51 -9.94
N ARG A 45 -15.27 4.32 -10.19
CA ARG A 45 -16.64 3.96 -9.83
C ARG A 45 -16.74 3.67 -8.33
N LYS A 46 -17.75 4.25 -7.67
CA LYS A 46 -18.05 3.96 -6.25
C LYS A 46 -18.28 2.48 -6.00
N GLU A 47 -18.95 1.80 -6.93
CA GLU A 47 -19.18 0.35 -6.87
C GLU A 47 -17.86 -0.43 -6.80
N GLN A 48 -16.88 -0.11 -7.64
CA GLN A 48 -15.56 -0.76 -7.62
C GLN A 48 -14.82 -0.49 -6.31
N MET A 49 -14.93 0.75 -5.78
CA MET A 49 -14.36 1.08 -4.45
C MET A 49 -15.02 0.25 -3.34
N MET A 50 -16.33 0.04 -3.38
CA MET A 50 -17.04 -0.82 -2.43
C MET A 50 -16.56 -2.27 -2.54
N GLN A 51 -16.40 -2.81 -3.75
CA GLN A 51 -15.90 -4.17 -3.95
C GLN A 51 -14.48 -4.33 -3.42
N SER A 52 -13.58 -3.39 -3.71
CA SER A 52 -12.23 -3.38 -3.15
C SER A 52 -12.22 -3.35 -1.62
N ALA A 53 -13.10 -2.56 -1.02
CA ALA A 53 -13.26 -2.50 0.43
C ALA A 53 -13.77 -3.82 1.02
N LEU A 54 -14.77 -4.45 0.38
CA LEU A 54 -15.32 -5.76 0.79
C LEU A 54 -14.25 -6.85 0.76
N LEU A 55 -13.43 -6.90 -0.30
CA LEU A 55 -12.33 -7.87 -0.42
C LEU A 55 -11.36 -7.75 0.77
N THR A 56 -10.95 -6.52 1.09
CA THR A 56 -10.06 -6.26 2.23
C THR A 56 -10.72 -6.62 3.56
N CYS A 57 -11.95 -6.16 3.79
CA CYS A 57 -12.67 -6.40 5.04
C CYS A 57 -12.92 -7.89 5.28
N SER A 58 -13.26 -8.63 4.22
CA SER A 58 -13.44 -10.08 4.27
C SER A 58 -12.15 -10.80 4.62
N PHE A 59 -11.04 -10.48 3.92
CA PHE A 59 -9.74 -11.10 4.16
C PHE A 59 -9.25 -10.86 5.59
N LEU A 60 -9.34 -9.62 6.07
CA LEU A 60 -8.90 -9.22 7.41
C LEU A 60 -9.96 -9.47 8.50
N ARG A 61 -11.14 -10.02 8.15
CA ARG A 61 -12.24 -10.32 9.07
C ARG A 61 -12.67 -9.11 9.91
N LEU A 62 -12.71 -7.94 9.27
CA LEU A 62 -13.18 -6.71 9.92
C LEU A 62 -14.71 -6.75 10.09
N ARG A 63 -15.19 -6.26 11.24
CA ARG A 63 -16.60 -6.35 11.64
C ARG A 63 -17.15 -5.01 12.08
N LYS A 64 -18.45 -4.89 12.04
CA LYS A 64 -19.17 -3.71 12.54
C LYS A 64 -18.76 -3.41 13.99
N GLY A 65 -18.40 -2.13 14.23
CA GLY A 65 -17.97 -1.65 15.54
C GLY A 65 -16.46 -1.75 15.79
N ASP A 66 -15.69 -2.40 14.91
CA ASP A 66 -14.23 -2.40 15.00
C ASP A 66 -13.67 -0.97 14.83
N ASN A 67 -12.71 -0.59 15.65
CA ASN A 67 -12.05 0.71 15.54
C ASN A 67 -10.98 0.66 14.44
N ALA A 68 -11.07 1.59 13.48
CA ALA A 68 -10.15 1.73 12.35
C ALA A 68 -9.49 3.11 12.35
N LEU A 69 -8.18 3.17 12.24
CA LEU A 69 -7.41 4.42 12.21
C LEU A 69 -7.42 5.02 10.80
N LEU A 70 -7.88 6.27 10.66
CA LEU A 70 -7.65 7.10 9.49
C LEU A 70 -6.58 8.14 9.81
N CYS A 71 -5.39 7.95 9.26
CA CYS A 71 -4.21 8.81 9.45
C CYS A 71 -3.51 9.19 8.13
N MET A 72 -4.18 8.95 7.02
CA MET A 72 -3.69 9.28 5.68
C MET A 72 -4.53 10.38 5.04
N PRO A 73 -3.92 11.23 4.18
CA PRO A 73 -4.64 12.30 3.50
C PRO A 73 -5.77 11.76 2.59
N LEU A 74 -6.94 12.37 2.66
CA LEU A 74 -8.11 12.00 1.84
C LEU A 74 -8.02 12.48 0.39
N GLN A 75 -7.04 13.30 0.05
CA GLN A 75 -6.75 13.62 -1.36
C GLN A 75 -6.30 12.38 -2.15
N TYR A 76 -5.64 11.40 -1.49
CA TYR A 76 -5.16 10.17 -2.12
C TYR A 76 -6.12 9.01 -1.92
N ILE A 77 -6.07 8.06 -2.85
CA ILE A 77 -6.93 6.87 -2.83
C ILE A 77 -6.79 6.06 -1.52
N ALA A 78 -5.59 6.00 -0.95
CA ALA A 78 -5.34 5.23 0.26
C ALA A 78 -6.19 5.71 1.46
N GLY A 79 -6.25 7.03 1.70
CA GLY A 79 -7.10 7.62 2.74
C GLY A 79 -8.59 7.40 2.46
N LYS A 80 -9.03 7.65 1.20
CA LYS A 80 -10.42 7.41 0.78
C LYS A 80 -10.83 5.96 1.03
N MET A 81 -9.98 4.99 0.71
CA MET A 81 -10.28 3.57 0.89
C MET A 81 -10.40 3.14 2.36
N VAL A 82 -9.75 3.82 3.32
CA VAL A 82 -10.01 3.57 4.75
C VAL A 82 -11.43 3.97 5.10
N VAL A 83 -11.91 5.13 4.60
CA VAL A 83 -13.29 5.58 4.82
C VAL A 83 -14.29 4.62 4.17
N VAL A 84 -14.04 4.20 2.92
CA VAL A 84 -14.93 3.25 2.21
C VAL A 84 -15.02 1.92 2.96
N ARG A 85 -13.91 1.39 3.49
CA ARG A 85 -13.92 0.20 4.36
C ARG A 85 -14.78 0.40 5.59
N ALA A 86 -14.67 1.58 6.22
CA ALA A 86 -15.48 1.89 7.39
C ALA A 86 -16.98 1.96 7.05
N LEU A 87 -17.35 2.55 5.92
CA LEU A 87 -18.75 2.61 5.46
C LEU A 87 -19.31 1.21 5.17
N VAL A 88 -18.53 0.38 4.45
CA VAL A 88 -18.97 -0.94 3.99
C VAL A 88 -19.07 -1.94 5.15
N ALA A 89 -18.11 -1.95 6.07
CA ALA A 89 -18.06 -2.89 7.19
C ALA A 89 -18.67 -2.33 8.48
N GLY A 90 -19.07 -1.05 8.50
CA GLY A 90 -19.62 -0.40 9.70
C GLY A 90 -18.58 -0.19 10.80
N LEU A 91 -17.34 0.18 10.43
CA LEU A 91 -16.25 0.41 11.38
C LEU A 91 -16.40 1.78 12.05
N ASN A 92 -15.86 1.91 13.24
CA ASN A 92 -15.69 3.19 13.92
C ASN A 92 -14.40 3.86 13.45
N LEU A 93 -14.47 5.01 12.78
CA LEU A 93 -13.28 5.74 12.34
C LEU A 93 -12.69 6.55 13.50
N ILE A 94 -11.43 6.30 13.78
CA ILE A 94 -10.59 7.11 14.66
C ILE A 94 -9.77 8.03 13.79
N LEU A 95 -10.13 9.32 13.80
CA LEU A 95 -9.50 10.32 12.93
C LEU A 95 -8.23 10.87 13.55
N ARG A 96 -7.17 10.94 12.75
CA ARG A 96 -5.92 11.65 13.09
C ARG A 96 -5.47 12.46 11.90
N THR A 97 -5.04 13.67 12.17
CA THR A 97 -4.40 14.51 11.14
C THR A 97 -3.19 13.76 10.58
N PRO A 98 -3.06 13.67 9.25
CA PRO A 98 -1.93 12.99 8.63
C PRO A 98 -0.60 13.54 9.13
N SER A 99 0.24 12.68 9.65
CA SER A 99 1.56 13.02 10.20
C SER A 99 2.50 11.81 10.12
N GLY A 100 3.77 12.03 10.45
CA GLY A 100 4.74 10.96 10.61
C GLY A 100 4.55 10.13 11.88
N HIS A 101 3.71 10.60 12.83
CA HIS A 101 3.46 9.99 14.14
C HIS A 101 1.95 9.78 14.38
N PRO A 102 1.31 8.87 13.62
CA PRO A 102 -0.15 8.73 13.62
C PRO A 102 -0.71 8.14 14.92
N LEU A 103 0.12 7.51 15.74
CA LEU A 103 -0.28 6.90 17.00
C LEU A 103 0.01 7.75 18.24
N ALA A 104 0.56 8.97 18.10
CA ALA A 104 0.96 9.82 19.23
C ALA A 104 -0.15 10.02 20.28
N ASP A 105 -1.39 10.25 19.83
CA ASP A 105 -2.53 10.58 20.71
C ASP A 105 -3.67 9.54 20.64
N VAL A 106 -3.37 8.32 20.16
CA VAL A 106 -4.39 7.26 20.09
C VAL A 106 -4.52 6.58 21.46
N THR A 107 -5.68 6.74 22.10
CA THR A 107 -5.96 6.18 23.43
C THR A 107 -6.91 4.99 23.41
N VAL A 108 -7.60 4.77 22.28
CA VAL A 108 -8.53 3.65 22.11
C VAL A 108 -7.87 2.45 21.47
N PRO A 109 -8.26 1.22 21.80
CA PRO A 109 -7.75 0.04 21.12
C PRO A 109 -8.18 0.06 19.64
N LEU A 110 -7.25 -0.27 18.75
CA LEU A 110 -7.49 -0.34 17.32
C LEU A 110 -7.57 -1.80 16.87
N ARG A 111 -8.62 -2.14 16.15
CA ARG A 111 -8.71 -3.39 15.41
C ARG A 111 -7.90 -3.32 14.12
N PHE A 112 -7.93 -2.16 13.44
CA PHE A 112 -7.34 -2.00 12.12
C PHE A 112 -6.62 -0.66 11.96
N ALA A 113 -5.44 -0.70 11.36
CA ALA A 113 -4.73 0.49 10.89
C ALA A 113 -4.14 0.24 9.50
N ALA A 114 -4.08 1.31 8.69
CA ALA A 114 -3.37 1.35 7.42
C ALA A 114 -2.33 2.48 7.49
N MET A 115 -1.06 2.16 7.26
CA MET A 115 0.06 3.10 7.40
C MET A 115 1.02 2.96 6.22
N ILE A 116 1.84 3.99 6.00
CA ILE A 116 2.99 3.91 5.08
C ILE A 116 4.25 3.48 5.84
N PRO A 117 5.29 2.94 5.15
CA PRO A 117 6.52 2.49 5.80
C PRO A 117 7.16 3.54 6.70
N LEU A 118 7.18 4.82 6.28
CA LEU A 118 7.72 5.92 7.07
C LEU A 118 7.00 6.12 8.40
N GLN A 119 5.67 6.02 8.42
CA GLN A 119 4.88 6.12 9.66
C GLN A 119 5.20 4.98 10.62
N VAL A 120 5.33 3.75 10.10
CA VAL A 120 5.72 2.59 10.92
C VAL A 120 7.13 2.77 11.47
N TYR A 121 8.07 3.18 10.63
CA TYR A 121 9.44 3.46 11.04
C TYR A 121 9.49 4.48 12.20
N ASN A 122 8.82 5.60 12.06
CA ASN A 122 8.79 6.64 13.08
C ASN A 122 8.12 6.15 14.38
N THR A 123 7.00 5.45 14.26
CA THR A 123 6.27 4.85 15.38
C THR A 123 7.17 3.91 16.21
N LEU A 124 8.01 3.12 15.55
CA LEU A 124 8.93 2.20 16.24
C LEU A 124 10.07 2.91 16.99
N ARG A 125 10.32 4.19 16.74
CA ARG A 125 11.34 5.02 17.42
C ARG A 125 10.83 5.70 18.68
N VAL A 126 9.50 5.68 18.92
CA VAL A 126 8.86 6.29 20.11
C VAL A 126 8.21 5.19 20.93
N ALA A 127 8.67 5.02 22.19
CA ALA A 127 8.28 3.89 23.03
C ALA A 127 6.76 3.77 23.22
N GLU A 128 6.08 4.89 23.49
CA GLU A 128 4.62 4.94 23.71
C GLU A 128 3.84 4.63 22.43
N GLU A 129 4.34 5.09 21.27
CA GLU A 129 3.70 4.79 19.99
C GLU A 129 3.91 3.32 19.60
N LYS A 130 5.11 2.78 19.84
CA LYS A 130 5.41 1.35 19.64
C LYS A 130 4.49 0.47 20.49
N GLU A 131 4.25 0.84 21.75
CA GLU A 131 3.33 0.12 22.61
C GLU A 131 1.90 0.14 22.04
N ARG A 132 1.42 1.31 21.56
CA ARG A 132 0.10 1.44 20.91
C ARG A 132 0.03 0.63 19.61
N LEU A 133 1.10 0.61 18.82
CA LEU A 133 1.20 -0.22 17.62
C LEU A 133 1.07 -1.70 17.97
N CYS A 134 1.78 -2.18 18.99
CA CYS A 134 1.69 -3.57 19.46
C CYS A 134 0.27 -3.96 19.96
N ARG A 135 -0.53 -3.00 20.37
CA ARG A 135 -1.94 -3.19 20.78
C ARG A 135 -2.92 -3.08 19.60
N THR A 136 -2.47 -2.63 18.44
CA THR A 136 -3.28 -2.61 17.21
C THR A 136 -3.33 -4.02 16.67
N GLU A 137 -4.53 -4.61 16.54
CA GLU A 137 -4.63 -6.04 16.18
C GLU A 137 -4.14 -6.33 14.76
N ILE A 138 -4.55 -5.50 13.77
CA ILE A 138 -4.20 -5.68 12.36
C ILE A 138 -3.62 -4.39 11.79
N LEU A 139 -2.43 -4.49 11.21
CA LEU A 139 -1.80 -3.41 10.46
C LEU A 139 -1.59 -3.83 9.01
N ILE A 140 -2.01 -3.00 8.07
CA ILE A 140 -1.56 -3.10 6.69
C ILE A 140 -0.58 -1.96 6.37
N ILE A 141 0.48 -2.28 5.64
CA ILE A 141 1.53 -1.32 5.25
C ILE A 141 1.56 -1.26 3.72
N GLY A 142 1.40 -0.05 3.18
CA GLY A 142 1.38 0.17 1.74
C GLY A 142 1.93 1.53 1.32
N GLY A 143 1.88 1.82 0.02
CA GLY A 143 2.33 3.10 -0.52
C GLY A 143 3.84 3.22 -0.72
N GLY A 144 4.62 2.16 -0.49
CA GLY A 144 6.05 2.09 -0.72
C GLY A 144 6.65 0.75 -0.33
N ALA A 145 7.89 0.52 -0.76
CA ALA A 145 8.64 -0.67 -0.40
C ALA A 145 9.04 -0.61 1.10
N ILE A 146 9.00 -1.76 1.75
CA ILE A 146 9.51 -1.95 3.11
C ILE A 146 10.94 -2.45 2.96
N ASN A 147 11.92 -1.71 3.48
CA ASN A 147 13.29 -2.18 3.49
C ASN A 147 13.49 -3.33 4.49
N LYS A 148 14.59 -4.06 4.33
CA LYS A 148 14.86 -5.26 5.12
C LYS A 148 14.98 -4.96 6.61
N GLU A 149 15.60 -3.86 6.97
CA GLU A 149 15.81 -3.46 8.36
C GLU A 149 14.47 -3.22 9.07
N LEU A 150 13.57 -2.50 8.42
CA LEU A 150 12.22 -2.27 8.94
C LEU A 150 11.40 -3.57 8.97
N GLU A 151 11.53 -4.43 7.95
CA GLU A 151 10.84 -5.73 7.94
C GLU A 151 11.34 -6.63 9.09
N ASP A 152 12.63 -6.65 9.38
CA ASP A 152 13.21 -7.43 10.49
C ASP A 152 12.71 -6.92 11.86
N GLU A 153 12.53 -5.60 12.02
CA GLU A 153 11.90 -5.03 13.21
C GLU A 153 10.41 -5.42 13.32
N ILE A 154 9.67 -5.34 12.21
CA ILE A 154 8.25 -5.71 12.13
C ILE A 154 8.04 -7.19 12.49
N ARG A 155 8.93 -8.07 12.12
CA ARG A 155 8.87 -9.51 12.42
C ARG A 155 8.81 -9.81 13.91
N GLN A 156 9.31 -8.90 14.76
CA GLN A 156 9.31 -9.06 16.22
C GLN A 156 8.01 -8.56 16.89
N LEU A 157 7.11 -7.96 16.13
CA LEU A 157 5.87 -7.41 16.68
C LEU A 157 4.80 -8.49 16.86
N PRO A 158 3.94 -8.39 17.90
CA PRO A 158 3.00 -9.46 18.27
C PRO A 158 1.71 -9.47 17.46
N ASN A 159 1.37 -8.38 16.80
CA ASN A 159 0.12 -8.16 16.07
C ASN A 159 0.17 -8.69 14.64
N GLU A 160 -0.95 -8.79 13.95
CA GLU A 160 -0.99 -9.21 12.54
C GLU A 160 -0.58 -8.08 11.61
N ILE A 161 0.52 -8.26 10.88
CA ILE A 161 1.06 -7.22 9.99
C ILE A 161 1.20 -7.74 8.56
N TYR A 162 0.67 -6.95 7.62
CA TYR A 162 0.70 -7.29 6.21
C TYR A 162 1.31 -6.16 5.37
N SER A 163 2.12 -6.50 4.39
CA SER A 163 2.46 -5.65 3.27
C SER A 163 1.37 -5.75 2.20
N THR A 164 1.03 -4.63 1.56
CA THR A 164 0.02 -4.60 0.51
C THR A 164 0.67 -4.51 -0.87
N TYR A 165 0.09 -5.20 -1.85
CA TYR A 165 0.43 -5.02 -3.26
C TYR A 165 -0.79 -4.54 -4.04
N GLY A 166 -0.64 -3.44 -4.75
CA GLY A 166 -1.67 -2.82 -5.56
C GLY A 166 -1.23 -1.44 -6.06
N MET A 167 -2.07 -0.83 -6.85
CA MET A 167 -1.82 0.48 -7.45
C MET A 167 -3.11 1.30 -7.50
N THR A 168 -3.02 2.53 -7.97
CA THR A 168 -4.20 3.40 -8.05
C THR A 168 -5.25 2.84 -9.03
N GLU A 169 -4.79 2.22 -10.10
CA GLU A 169 -5.63 1.59 -11.14
C GLU A 169 -6.42 0.38 -10.60
N THR A 170 -5.95 -0.27 -9.53
CA THR A 170 -6.68 -1.30 -8.78
C THR A 170 -7.42 -0.74 -7.56
N LEU A 171 -7.52 0.59 -7.44
CA LEU A 171 -8.14 1.36 -6.35
C LEU A 171 -7.45 1.20 -4.98
N SER A 172 -6.93 0.04 -4.71
CA SER A 172 -6.21 -0.33 -3.50
C SER A 172 -5.40 -1.59 -3.79
N HIS A 173 -5.01 -2.30 -2.73
CA HIS A 173 -4.32 -3.57 -2.87
C HIS A 173 -5.23 -4.68 -3.39
N ILE A 174 -4.65 -5.56 -4.17
CA ILE A 174 -5.26 -6.78 -4.71
C ILE A 174 -4.66 -8.04 -4.09
N ALA A 175 -3.61 -7.87 -3.31
CA ALA A 175 -2.91 -8.95 -2.63
C ALA A 175 -2.29 -8.46 -1.31
N LEU A 176 -2.09 -9.38 -0.39
CA LEU A 176 -1.48 -9.14 0.92
C LEU A 176 -0.36 -10.15 1.16
N ARG A 177 0.73 -9.70 1.79
CA ARG A 177 1.85 -10.52 2.24
C ARG A 177 1.99 -10.43 3.75
N LYS A 178 1.88 -11.53 4.46
CA LYS A 178 2.09 -11.59 5.90
C LYS A 178 3.55 -11.36 6.23
N LEU A 179 3.85 -10.37 7.09
CA LEU A 179 5.21 -9.97 7.41
C LEU A 179 5.78 -10.66 8.65
N ASN A 180 4.92 -11.10 9.57
CA ASN A 180 5.33 -11.64 10.86
C ASN A 180 4.50 -12.84 11.30
N GLY A 181 4.91 -13.49 12.39
CA GLY A 181 4.27 -14.71 12.89
C GLY A 181 4.77 -15.98 12.17
N SER A 182 4.18 -17.13 12.52
CA SER A 182 4.58 -18.45 11.98
C SER A 182 4.23 -18.63 10.50
N ASP A 183 3.29 -17.84 9.99
CA ASP A 183 2.78 -17.86 8.62
C ASP A 183 3.32 -16.65 7.78
N ALA A 184 4.40 -16.01 8.25
CA ALA A 184 5.10 -15.00 7.48
C ALA A 184 5.63 -15.59 6.16
N SER A 185 5.46 -14.84 5.07
CA SER A 185 5.81 -15.29 3.72
C SER A 185 6.52 -14.19 2.94
N PRO A 186 7.48 -14.55 2.06
CA PRO A 186 8.02 -13.60 1.09
C PRO A 186 7.06 -13.32 -0.07
N ALA A 187 6.05 -14.16 -0.26
CA ALA A 187 5.10 -14.08 -1.37
C ALA A 187 3.79 -13.40 -0.97
N TYR A 188 3.19 -12.70 -1.92
CA TYR A 188 1.86 -12.11 -1.80
C TYR A 188 0.78 -13.12 -2.14
N THR A 189 -0.28 -13.13 -1.35
CA THR A 189 -1.50 -13.91 -1.60
C THR A 189 -2.53 -12.99 -2.27
N PRO A 190 -2.91 -13.22 -3.53
CA PRO A 190 -3.94 -12.44 -4.20
C PRO A 190 -5.32 -12.73 -3.61
N PHE A 191 -6.24 -11.76 -3.68
CA PHE A 191 -7.64 -12.02 -3.35
C PHE A 191 -8.24 -13.03 -4.34
N SER A 192 -9.20 -13.82 -3.88
CA SER A 192 -9.77 -14.95 -4.65
C SER A 192 -10.37 -14.56 -6.01
N SER A 193 -10.80 -13.30 -6.18
CA SER A 193 -11.34 -12.76 -7.44
C SER A 193 -10.25 -12.27 -8.41
N VAL A 194 -8.98 -12.25 -8.00
CA VAL A 194 -7.86 -11.76 -8.80
C VAL A 194 -7.20 -12.92 -9.52
N LYS A 195 -7.00 -12.78 -10.83
CA LYS A 195 -6.21 -13.70 -11.64
C LYS A 195 -4.93 -13.01 -12.08
N LEU A 196 -3.84 -13.73 -11.97
CA LEU A 196 -2.51 -13.24 -12.32
C LEU A 196 -1.93 -14.06 -13.46
N SER A 197 -1.19 -13.40 -14.34
CA SER A 197 -0.37 -14.03 -15.37
C SER A 197 0.86 -13.17 -15.63
N LEU A 198 1.79 -13.69 -16.41
CA LEU A 198 2.98 -12.93 -16.83
C LEU A 198 2.84 -12.49 -18.30
N SER A 199 3.33 -11.32 -18.59
CA SER A 199 3.53 -10.86 -19.97
C SER A 199 4.71 -11.59 -20.60
N PRO A 200 4.94 -11.48 -21.94
CA PRO A 200 6.15 -11.99 -22.58
C PRO A 200 7.47 -11.42 -22.02
N GLU A 201 7.38 -10.29 -21.31
CA GLU A 201 8.52 -9.62 -20.68
C GLU A 201 8.64 -9.92 -19.18
N GLU A 202 7.93 -10.96 -18.71
CA GLU A 202 7.90 -11.44 -17.31
C GLU A 202 7.35 -10.40 -16.32
N THR A 203 6.64 -9.40 -16.80
CA THR A 203 5.95 -8.45 -15.94
C THR A 203 4.57 -8.98 -15.53
N LEU A 204 4.13 -8.61 -14.33
CA LEU A 204 2.86 -9.06 -13.78
C LEU A 204 1.68 -8.47 -14.55
N VAL A 205 0.76 -9.32 -14.95
CA VAL A 205 -0.53 -8.95 -15.55
C VAL A 205 -1.64 -9.26 -14.54
N ILE A 206 -2.44 -8.25 -14.21
CA ILE A 206 -3.49 -8.32 -13.20
C ILE A 206 -4.85 -8.30 -13.89
N GLN A 207 -5.69 -9.30 -13.63
CA GLN A 207 -7.10 -9.33 -13.98
C GLN A 207 -7.91 -9.31 -12.68
N ALA A 208 -8.50 -8.17 -12.36
CA ALA A 208 -9.25 -7.94 -11.12
C ALA A 208 -10.66 -7.36 -11.43
N PRO A 209 -11.58 -8.12 -12.02
CA PRO A 209 -12.82 -7.62 -12.63
C PRO A 209 -13.78 -6.92 -11.66
N LEU A 210 -13.63 -7.14 -10.35
CA LEU A 210 -14.43 -6.43 -9.34
C LEU A 210 -13.95 -4.99 -9.10
N VAL A 211 -12.69 -4.66 -9.45
CA VAL A 211 -12.06 -3.38 -9.14
C VAL A 211 -11.49 -2.66 -10.36
N CYS A 212 -11.28 -3.37 -11.46
CA CYS A 212 -10.77 -2.82 -12.72
C CYS A 212 -11.38 -3.57 -13.89
N ASP A 213 -11.88 -2.84 -14.90
CA ASP A 213 -12.57 -3.45 -16.05
C ASP A 213 -11.63 -4.15 -17.02
N GLU A 214 -10.40 -3.66 -17.12
CA GLU A 214 -9.39 -4.16 -18.06
C GLU A 214 -8.25 -4.89 -17.34
N ALA A 215 -7.59 -5.78 -18.07
CA ALA A 215 -6.36 -6.38 -17.59
C ALA A 215 -5.25 -5.33 -17.54
N LEU A 216 -4.58 -5.22 -16.41
CA LEU A 216 -3.48 -4.27 -16.20
C LEU A 216 -2.14 -4.98 -16.40
N VAL A 217 -1.35 -4.51 -17.37
CA VAL A 217 0.05 -4.93 -17.54
C VAL A 217 0.89 -3.97 -16.71
N THR A 218 1.56 -4.50 -15.70
CA THR A 218 2.42 -3.70 -14.82
C THR A 218 3.84 -3.60 -15.35
N ASN A 219 4.67 -2.77 -14.72
CA ASN A 219 6.13 -2.78 -14.91
C ASN A 219 6.84 -3.61 -13.83
N ASP A 220 6.11 -4.34 -12.99
CA ASP A 220 6.68 -5.15 -11.92
C ASP A 220 7.03 -6.54 -12.46
N ILE A 221 8.30 -6.90 -12.42
CA ILE A 221 8.79 -8.24 -12.74
C ILE A 221 8.41 -9.15 -11.58
N ALA A 222 7.76 -10.27 -11.88
CA ALA A 222 7.22 -11.14 -10.86
C ALA A 222 7.46 -12.62 -11.15
N GLN A 223 7.42 -13.42 -10.10
CA GLN A 223 7.35 -14.86 -10.16
C GLN A 223 6.01 -15.32 -9.56
N ILE A 224 5.22 -16.06 -10.33
CA ILE A 224 3.98 -16.69 -9.87
C ILE A 224 4.31 -18.12 -9.45
N HIS A 225 3.88 -18.48 -8.23
CA HIS A 225 4.12 -19.81 -7.66
C HIS A 225 2.97 -20.78 -7.97
N PRO A 226 3.19 -22.10 -7.86
CA PRO A 226 2.17 -23.11 -8.16
C PRO A 226 0.92 -23.04 -7.29
N ASP A 227 1.01 -22.44 -6.09
CA ASP A 227 -0.11 -22.23 -5.16
C ASP A 227 -0.90 -20.94 -5.47
N GLY A 228 -0.53 -20.21 -6.53
CA GLY A 228 -1.17 -18.95 -6.93
C GLY A 228 -0.65 -17.71 -6.19
N THR A 229 0.26 -17.86 -5.24
CA THR A 229 0.98 -16.72 -4.65
C THR A 229 2.02 -16.15 -5.62
N PHE A 230 2.53 -14.96 -5.36
CA PHE A 230 3.55 -14.37 -6.23
C PHE A 230 4.56 -13.52 -5.46
N THR A 231 5.75 -13.41 -6.00
CA THR A 231 6.83 -12.56 -5.48
C THR A 231 7.19 -11.50 -6.52
N ILE A 232 7.36 -10.27 -6.07
CA ILE A 232 7.90 -9.18 -6.90
C ILE A 232 9.43 -9.24 -6.82
N LEU A 233 10.06 -9.31 -7.98
CA LEU A 233 11.52 -9.41 -8.12
C LEU A 233 12.16 -8.05 -8.36
N GLY A 234 11.40 -7.07 -8.86
CA GLY A 234 11.83 -5.73 -9.14
C GLY A 234 10.96 -5.05 -10.19
N ARG A 235 11.44 -3.94 -10.74
CA ARG A 235 10.73 -3.20 -11.80
C ARG A 235 11.48 -3.25 -13.12
N LYS A 236 10.74 -3.38 -14.22
CA LYS A 236 11.30 -3.31 -15.57
C LYS A 236 12.02 -1.98 -15.81
N ASP A 237 11.52 -0.88 -15.26
CA ASP A 237 12.11 0.45 -15.39
C ASP A 237 13.48 0.57 -14.69
N ASN A 238 13.79 -0.36 -13.78
CA ASN A 238 15.04 -0.41 -13.00
C ASN A 238 16.03 -1.45 -13.53
N ILE A 239 15.85 -1.92 -14.79
CA ILE A 239 16.81 -2.81 -15.43
C ILE A 239 17.87 -1.94 -16.14
N ILE A 240 19.13 -2.13 -15.75
CA ILE A 240 20.29 -1.56 -16.46
C ILE A 240 20.72 -2.55 -17.54
N ASN A 241 20.84 -2.07 -18.78
CA ASN A 241 21.29 -2.89 -19.90
C ASN A 241 22.76 -2.58 -20.24
N THR A 242 23.66 -3.30 -19.58
CA THR A 242 25.11 -3.08 -19.70
C THR A 242 25.76 -4.14 -20.59
N GLY A 243 26.25 -3.74 -21.76
CA GLY A 243 26.91 -4.65 -22.72
C GLY A 243 26.04 -5.84 -23.13
N GLY A 244 24.71 -5.68 -23.21
CA GLY A 244 23.76 -6.74 -23.54
C GLY A 244 23.35 -7.61 -22.32
N ILE A 245 23.88 -7.35 -21.13
CA ILE A 245 23.51 -8.01 -19.90
C ILE A 245 22.45 -7.16 -19.18
N LYS A 246 21.29 -7.76 -18.86
CA LYS A 246 20.25 -7.12 -18.08
C LYS A 246 20.54 -7.29 -16.58
N VAL A 247 20.77 -6.19 -15.90
CA VAL A 247 21.07 -6.16 -14.46
C VAL A 247 19.90 -5.51 -13.73
N GLN A 248 19.26 -6.26 -12.83
CA GLN A 248 18.20 -5.73 -12.00
C GLN A 248 18.81 -4.96 -10.82
N ILE A 249 18.50 -3.67 -10.72
CA ILE A 249 19.07 -2.77 -9.68
C ILE A 249 18.81 -3.33 -8.28
N GLU A 250 17.58 -3.73 -8.00
CA GLU A 250 17.16 -4.22 -6.69
C GLU A 250 17.97 -5.44 -6.22
N CYS A 251 18.30 -6.36 -7.16
CA CYS A 251 19.12 -7.52 -6.84
C CYS A 251 20.57 -7.13 -6.47
N VAL A 252 21.14 -6.16 -7.18
CA VAL A 252 22.50 -5.67 -6.90
C VAL A 252 22.52 -4.93 -5.57
N GLU A 253 21.54 -4.06 -5.32
CA GLU A 253 21.42 -3.34 -4.06
C GLU A 253 21.26 -4.29 -2.87
N GLU A 254 20.47 -5.36 -3.00
CA GLU A 254 20.28 -6.34 -1.93
C GLU A 254 21.60 -7.05 -1.56
N ILE A 255 22.39 -7.44 -2.56
CA ILE A 255 23.71 -8.03 -2.34
C ILE A 255 24.65 -7.04 -1.66
N LEU A 256 24.71 -5.81 -2.15
CA LEU A 256 25.63 -4.77 -1.67
C LEU A 256 25.28 -4.29 -0.26
N ARG A 257 24.00 -4.31 0.16
CA ARG A 257 23.60 -3.96 1.54
C ARG A 257 24.26 -4.83 2.61
N SER A 258 24.64 -6.04 2.28
CA SER A 258 25.39 -6.90 3.21
C SER A 258 26.85 -6.46 3.38
N ILE A 259 27.38 -5.61 2.49
CA ILE A 259 28.78 -5.21 2.41
C ILE A 259 28.93 -3.71 2.73
N ILE A 260 27.99 -2.88 2.26
CA ILE A 260 28.01 -1.42 2.38
C ILE A 260 27.09 -0.98 3.52
N SER A 261 27.65 -0.42 4.57
CA SER A 261 26.90 0.02 5.77
C SER A 261 26.31 1.43 5.69
N VAL A 262 26.62 2.18 4.63
CA VAL A 262 26.06 3.53 4.40
C VAL A 262 24.89 3.46 3.40
N THR A 263 24.00 4.45 3.44
CA THR A 263 22.92 4.56 2.44
C THR A 263 23.51 4.79 1.06
N PHE A 264 23.11 3.98 0.10
CA PHE A 264 23.55 4.07 -1.30
C PHE A 264 22.35 3.76 -2.22
N ALA A 265 22.50 4.09 -3.48
CA ALA A 265 21.61 3.70 -4.57
C ALA A 265 22.42 3.35 -5.80
N ILE A 266 21.98 2.36 -6.56
CA ILE A 266 22.53 2.00 -7.86
C ILE A 266 21.83 2.82 -8.93
N THR A 267 22.59 3.32 -9.89
CA THR A 267 22.05 4.03 -11.03
C THR A 267 22.83 3.69 -12.29
N ALA A 268 22.21 3.86 -13.45
CA ALA A 268 22.87 3.72 -14.75
C ALA A 268 23.43 5.07 -15.21
N ILE A 269 24.58 5.01 -15.86
CA ILE A 269 25.14 6.14 -16.61
C ILE A 269 25.31 5.72 -18.09
N PRO A 270 25.08 6.62 -19.08
CA PRO A 270 25.34 6.32 -20.48
C PRO A 270 26.82 5.95 -20.69
N HIS A 271 27.08 4.86 -21.43
CA HIS A 271 28.43 4.41 -21.74
C HIS A 271 28.56 4.08 -23.26
N PRO A 272 29.57 4.65 -23.97
CA PRO A 272 29.66 4.52 -25.43
C PRO A 272 29.76 3.09 -25.95
N GLY A 273 30.37 2.17 -25.21
CA GLY A 273 30.58 0.78 -25.64
C GLY A 273 29.61 -0.22 -25.03
N LEU A 274 28.93 0.14 -23.92
CA LEU A 274 28.04 -0.78 -23.21
C LEU A 274 26.56 -0.38 -23.32
N GLY A 275 26.25 0.79 -23.86
CA GLY A 275 24.94 1.42 -23.79
C GLY A 275 24.75 2.10 -22.44
N GLU A 276 24.73 1.30 -21.37
CA GLU A 276 24.69 1.77 -19.97
C GLU A 276 25.81 1.10 -19.16
N ALA A 277 26.33 1.81 -18.15
CA ALA A 277 27.22 1.27 -17.12
C ALA A 277 26.61 1.52 -15.73
N ILE A 278 26.96 0.65 -14.78
CA ILE A 278 26.52 0.74 -13.38
C ILE A 278 27.50 1.66 -12.64
#